data_7dd8cf784f54ee23420398812bb49e30
#
_entry.id   7dd8cf784f54ee23420398812bb49e30
#
_cell.length_a   1.000
_cell.length_b   1.000
_cell.length_c   1.000
_cell.angle_alpha   90.00
_cell.angle_beta   90.00
_cell.angle_gamma   90.00
#
_symmetry.space_group_name_H-M   'P 1'
#
loop_
_entity.id
_entity.type
_entity.pdbx_description
1 polymer ?
#
loop_
_entity_poly.entity_id
_entity_poly.type
_entity_poly.pdbx_seq_one_letter_code
_entity_poly.pdbx_strand_id
1 'polypeptide(L)'
;MDSGRREVARPQFEHLGRVGVQTEDVNEVMVVSGNAEVCEMVATAAAALGQPAAVCEPDALSELWHQPATIFVGVDAAAEVAALALPRRDRVYLVGRDVGAAALWSVPLAAEVIVLPEGRAWLSSVLARSGAGGTGRITAVLGGSGGVGASTLAAGLAWRAAQRDASVVLVD
;
A
#
# COMPACT_ATOMS: atom_id res chain seq x y z
N MET A 1 6.14 -17.04 48.76
CA MET A 1 5.86 -15.81 48.02
C MET A 1 5.92 -16.16 46.53
N ASP A 2 4.77 -16.49 46.04
CA ASP A 2 4.57 -16.99 44.66
C ASP A 2 4.29 -15.79 43.77
N SER A 3 5.23 -15.50 42.84
CA SER A 3 5.10 -14.41 41.88
C SER A 3 4.42 -14.95 40.62
N GLY A 4 3.11 -14.94 40.63
CA GLY A 4 2.28 -15.26 39.46
C GLY A 4 2.59 -14.30 38.30
N ARG A 5 3.37 -14.75 37.33
CA ARG A 5 3.45 -14.14 36.00
C ARG A 5 2.10 -14.33 35.33
N ARG A 6 1.40 -13.24 35.14
CA ARG A 6 0.22 -13.21 34.22
C ARG A 6 0.74 -13.43 32.82
N GLU A 7 0.47 -14.60 32.29
CA GLU A 7 0.61 -14.94 30.88
C GLU A 7 -0.41 -14.12 30.12
N VAL A 8 0.07 -13.10 29.40
CA VAL A 8 -0.77 -12.32 28.48
C VAL A 8 -1.04 -13.21 27.27
N ALA A 9 -2.29 -13.66 27.16
CA ALA A 9 -2.74 -14.45 26.03
C ALA A 9 -2.49 -13.68 24.73
N ARG A 10 -1.64 -14.20 23.87
CA ARG A 10 -1.44 -13.70 22.51
C ARG A 10 -2.72 -13.96 21.72
N PRO A 11 -3.30 -12.96 21.03
CA PRO A 11 -4.44 -13.20 20.16
C PRO A 11 -4.04 -14.18 19.05
N GLN A 12 -4.78 -15.26 18.93
CA GLN A 12 -4.61 -16.25 17.86
C GLN A 12 -5.17 -15.68 16.57
N PHE A 13 -4.30 -15.14 15.72
CA PHE A 13 -4.64 -14.74 14.35
C PHE A 13 -4.51 -15.94 13.38
N GLU A 14 -5.07 -17.08 13.73
CA GLU A 14 -4.98 -18.29 12.90
C GLU A 14 -5.75 -18.22 11.56
N HIS A 15 -6.51 -17.17 11.32
CA HIS A 15 -7.32 -17.03 10.09
C HIS A 15 -6.78 -16.02 9.06
N LEU A 16 -5.77 -15.22 9.42
CA LEU A 16 -5.02 -14.45 8.45
C LEU A 16 -3.81 -15.29 8.06
N GLY A 17 -3.87 -15.94 6.90
CA GLY A 17 -2.86 -16.88 6.45
C GLY A 17 -1.45 -16.32 6.60
N ARG A 18 -0.61 -16.99 7.40
CA ARG A 18 0.84 -16.82 7.32
C ARG A 18 1.25 -17.22 5.90
N VAL A 19 1.46 -16.24 5.06
CA VAL A 19 1.99 -16.46 3.72
C VAL A 19 3.45 -16.82 3.86
N GLY A 20 3.75 -18.12 3.73
CA GLY A 20 5.08 -18.54 3.34
C GLY A 20 5.35 -17.92 1.98
N VAL A 21 6.48 -17.24 1.83
CA VAL A 21 6.90 -16.54 0.60
C VAL A 21 6.88 -17.53 -0.56
N GLN A 22 5.79 -17.54 -1.29
CA GLN A 22 5.74 -18.06 -2.65
C GLN A 22 5.92 -16.86 -3.57
N THR A 23 6.93 -16.89 -4.39
CA THR A 23 7.47 -15.79 -5.19
C THR A 23 6.56 -15.33 -6.35
N GLU A 24 5.28 -15.69 -6.38
CA GLU A 24 4.38 -15.40 -7.50
C GLU A 24 3.21 -14.47 -7.16
N ASP A 25 2.93 -14.19 -5.87
CA ASP A 25 1.93 -13.19 -5.45
C ASP A 25 2.63 -12.05 -4.72
N VAL A 26 3.16 -11.09 -5.44
CA VAL A 26 3.60 -9.82 -4.84
C VAL A 26 2.36 -9.14 -4.26
N ASN A 27 2.16 -9.28 -2.95
CA ASN A 27 1.11 -8.56 -2.26
C ASN A 27 1.32 -7.07 -2.48
N GLU A 28 0.43 -6.44 -3.20
CA GLU A 28 0.50 -5.01 -3.48
C GLU A 28 0.36 -4.17 -2.22
N VAL A 29 -0.26 -4.74 -1.16
CA VAL A 29 -0.53 -4.08 0.11
C VAL A 29 0.08 -4.86 1.27
N MET A 30 0.90 -4.19 2.08
CA MET A 30 1.48 -4.71 3.32
C MET A 30 0.98 -3.92 4.52
N VAL A 31 0.66 -4.60 5.62
CA VAL A 31 0.28 -3.99 6.89
C VAL A 31 1.25 -4.42 7.98
N VAL A 32 1.81 -3.47 8.69
CA VAL A 32 2.72 -3.69 9.82
C VAL A 32 2.08 -3.10 11.07
N SER A 33 1.41 -3.90 11.85
CA SER A 33 0.73 -3.48 13.07
C SER A 33 0.38 -4.69 13.94
N GLY A 34 0.54 -4.56 15.25
CA GLY A 34 0.00 -5.49 16.24
C GLY A 34 -1.45 -5.19 16.61
N ASN A 35 -2.01 -4.08 16.13
CA ASN A 35 -3.38 -3.70 16.40
C ASN A 35 -4.34 -4.38 15.41
N ALA A 36 -5.11 -5.35 15.93
CA ALA A 36 -6.09 -6.12 15.16
C ALA A 36 -7.09 -5.25 14.38
N GLU A 37 -7.55 -4.16 14.98
CA GLU A 37 -8.54 -3.28 14.37
C GLU A 37 -7.96 -2.55 13.15
N VAL A 38 -6.71 -2.11 13.23
CA VAL A 38 -5.99 -1.49 12.10
C VAL A 38 -5.80 -2.51 10.97
N CYS A 39 -5.32 -3.71 11.31
CA CYS A 39 -5.13 -4.79 10.33
C CYS A 39 -6.43 -5.17 9.62
N GLU A 40 -7.51 -5.38 10.38
CA GLU A 40 -8.83 -5.74 9.83
C GLU A 40 -9.38 -4.64 8.92
N MET A 41 -9.24 -3.39 9.33
CA MET A 41 -9.77 -2.25 8.57
C MET A 41 -9.05 -2.07 7.23
N VAL A 42 -7.72 -2.16 7.22
CA VAL A 42 -6.93 -2.10 5.98
C VAL A 42 -7.20 -3.32 5.12
N ALA A 43 -7.20 -4.52 5.69
CA ALA A 43 -7.47 -5.76 4.95
C ALA A 43 -8.87 -5.77 4.32
N THR A 44 -9.91 -5.33 5.06
CA THR A 44 -11.27 -5.21 4.54
C THR A 44 -11.36 -4.22 3.39
N ALA A 45 -10.72 -3.05 3.53
CA ALA A 45 -10.72 -2.03 2.50
C ALA A 45 -9.95 -2.49 1.24
N ALA A 46 -8.84 -3.21 1.40
CA ALA A 46 -8.06 -3.78 0.32
C ALA A 46 -8.84 -4.91 -0.40
N ALA A 47 -9.46 -5.82 0.35
CA ALA A 47 -10.27 -6.91 -0.19
C ALA A 47 -11.48 -6.39 -1.00
N ALA A 48 -12.10 -5.29 -0.59
CA ALA A 48 -13.19 -4.65 -1.34
C ALA A 48 -12.75 -4.16 -2.74
N LEU A 49 -11.45 -3.97 -2.94
CA LEU A 49 -10.84 -3.57 -4.21
C LEU A 49 -10.16 -4.74 -4.93
N GLY A 50 -10.35 -5.97 -4.45
CA GLY A 50 -9.73 -7.17 -5.02
C GLY A 50 -8.22 -7.27 -4.77
N GLN A 51 -7.68 -6.53 -3.80
CA GLN A 51 -6.26 -6.53 -3.47
C GLN A 51 -6.03 -7.31 -2.17
N PRO A 52 -5.27 -8.40 -2.18
CA PRO A 52 -4.91 -9.07 -0.94
C PRO A 52 -3.93 -8.22 -0.14
N ALA A 53 -4.20 -8.03 1.14
CA ALA A 53 -3.28 -7.41 2.07
C ALA A 53 -2.58 -8.48 2.91
N ALA A 54 -1.25 -8.41 2.99
CA ALA A 54 -0.47 -9.23 3.89
C ALA A 54 -0.17 -8.47 5.18
N VAL A 55 -0.18 -9.17 6.31
CA VAL A 55 0.27 -8.62 7.60
C VAL A 55 1.64 -9.20 7.91
N CYS A 56 2.59 -8.36 8.29
CA CYS A 56 3.91 -8.78 8.73
C CYS A 56 4.30 -8.13 10.05
N GLU A 57 5.19 -8.78 10.76
CA GLU A 57 5.84 -8.22 11.95
C GLU A 57 6.92 -7.20 11.52
N PRO A 58 7.25 -6.21 12.37
CA PRO A 58 8.25 -5.20 12.04
C PRO A 58 9.63 -5.75 11.65
N ASP A 59 10.09 -6.84 12.29
CA ASP A 59 11.38 -7.47 12.01
C ASP A 59 11.48 -8.07 10.60
N ALA A 60 10.39 -8.66 10.10
CA ALA A 60 10.31 -9.21 8.77
C ALA A 60 10.27 -8.14 7.67
N LEU A 61 9.94 -6.89 8.02
CA LEU A 61 9.77 -5.82 7.05
C LEU A 61 11.05 -5.48 6.29
N SER A 62 12.22 -5.67 6.91
CA SER A 62 13.52 -5.36 6.27
C SER A 62 13.74 -6.15 4.98
N GLU A 63 13.35 -7.42 4.96
CA GLU A 63 13.49 -8.28 3.78
C GLU A 63 12.42 -7.97 2.71
N LEU A 64 11.26 -7.51 3.16
CA LEU A 64 10.09 -7.26 2.32
C LEU A 64 9.97 -5.80 1.86
N TRP A 65 10.85 -4.89 2.34
CA TRP A 65 10.69 -3.44 2.19
C TRP A 65 10.42 -2.96 0.75
N HIS A 66 11.02 -3.61 -0.23
CA HIS A 66 10.92 -3.20 -1.63
C HIS A 66 9.86 -3.96 -2.44
N GLN A 67 9.22 -4.97 -1.85
CA GLN A 67 8.31 -5.85 -2.59
C GLN A 67 6.89 -5.25 -2.74
N PRO A 68 6.19 -4.81 -1.67
CA PRO A 68 4.83 -4.32 -1.79
C PRO A 68 4.78 -2.94 -2.46
N ALA A 69 3.72 -2.68 -3.20
CA ALA A 69 3.47 -1.37 -3.79
C ALA A 69 3.16 -0.32 -2.71
N THR A 70 2.46 -0.73 -1.64
CA THR A 70 2.02 0.17 -0.56
C THR A 70 2.22 -0.50 0.80
N ILE A 71 2.73 0.27 1.77
CA ILE A 71 2.94 -0.19 3.15
C ILE A 71 2.11 0.69 4.09
N PHE A 72 1.30 0.05 4.92
CA PHE A 72 0.58 0.67 6.03
C PHE A 72 1.24 0.27 7.34
N VAL A 73 1.71 1.23 8.09
CA VAL A 73 2.34 1.04 9.40
C VAL A 73 1.38 1.55 10.47
N GLY A 74 0.97 0.68 11.39
CA GLY A 74 0.23 1.10 12.57
C GLY A 74 1.08 2.01 13.45
N VAL A 75 0.47 2.99 14.10
CA VAL A 75 1.18 3.88 15.05
C VAL A 75 1.83 3.06 16.17
N ASP A 76 1.24 1.93 16.53
CA ASP A 76 1.76 0.97 17.52
C ASP A 76 3.12 0.35 17.13
N ALA A 77 3.34 0.10 15.84
CA ALA A 77 4.57 -0.47 15.29
C ALA A 77 5.57 0.59 14.79
N ALA A 78 5.18 1.87 14.76
CA ALA A 78 5.95 2.93 14.12
C ALA A 78 7.36 3.12 14.71
N ALA A 79 7.51 2.96 16.02
CA ALA A 79 8.81 3.08 16.69
C ALA A 79 9.77 1.95 16.27
N GLU A 80 9.28 0.72 16.19
CA GLU A 80 10.06 -0.44 15.78
C GLU A 80 10.47 -0.33 14.32
N VAL A 81 9.54 0.05 13.44
CA VAL A 81 9.82 0.27 12.01
C VAL A 81 10.83 1.40 11.81
N ALA A 82 10.73 2.49 12.56
CA ALA A 82 11.70 3.60 12.49
C ALA A 82 13.10 3.17 12.95
N ALA A 83 13.19 2.28 13.95
CA ALA A 83 14.47 1.75 14.44
C ALA A 83 15.21 0.88 13.39
N LEU A 84 14.49 0.33 12.40
CA LEU A 84 15.11 -0.42 11.29
C LEU A 84 15.90 0.47 10.34
N ALA A 85 15.75 1.79 10.41
CA ALA A 85 16.44 2.78 9.57
C ALA A 85 16.39 2.45 8.07
N LEU A 86 15.21 2.01 7.59
CA LEU A 86 15.01 1.60 6.20
C LEU A 86 15.13 2.78 5.24
N PRO A 87 15.57 2.56 3.99
CA PRO A 87 15.68 3.62 3.01
C PRO A 87 14.31 4.25 2.73
N ARG A 88 14.29 5.56 2.47
CA ARG A 88 13.05 6.26 2.14
C ARG A 88 12.43 5.69 0.86
N ARG A 89 11.12 5.56 0.89
CA ARG A 89 10.32 5.16 -0.27
C ARG A 89 8.98 5.89 -0.28
N ASP A 90 8.35 5.94 -1.43
CA ASP A 90 6.98 6.41 -1.58
C ASP A 90 5.97 5.36 -1.09
N ARG A 91 4.74 5.79 -0.86
CA ARG A 91 3.60 4.96 -0.49
C ARG A 91 3.77 4.22 0.84
N VAL A 92 4.32 4.92 1.82
CA VAL A 92 4.30 4.51 3.23
C VAL A 92 3.28 5.37 3.96
N TYR A 93 2.36 4.75 4.65
CA TYR A 93 1.27 5.41 5.36
C TYR A 93 1.26 4.99 6.82
N LEU A 94 1.18 5.97 7.73
CA LEU A 94 0.93 5.74 9.14
C LEU A 94 -0.56 5.70 9.39
N VAL A 95 -1.04 4.64 10.03
CA VAL A 95 -2.45 4.44 10.32
C VAL A 95 -2.66 4.39 11.84
N GLY A 96 -3.57 5.19 12.34
CA GLY A 96 -3.90 5.21 13.76
C GLY A 96 -5.12 6.07 14.07
N ARG A 97 -5.47 6.15 15.35
CA ARG A 97 -6.59 6.97 15.83
C ARG A 97 -6.14 8.31 16.43
N ASP A 98 -4.89 8.40 16.84
CA ASP A 98 -4.32 9.58 17.46
C ASP A 98 -3.42 10.32 16.46
N VAL A 99 -3.85 11.51 16.07
CA VAL A 99 -3.10 12.39 15.16
C VAL A 99 -1.74 12.76 15.76
N GLY A 100 -1.68 13.05 17.07
CA GLY A 100 -0.47 13.46 17.74
C GLY A 100 0.57 12.36 17.75
N ALA A 101 0.17 11.14 18.11
CA ALA A 101 1.04 9.97 18.09
C ALA A 101 1.53 9.66 16.68
N ALA A 102 0.67 9.75 15.66
CA ALA A 102 1.06 9.54 14.27
C ALA A 102 2.01 10.63 13.75
N ALA A 103 1.80 11.87 14.11
CA ALA A 103 2.64 12.99 13.67
C ALA A 103 4.10 12.87 14.12
N LEU A 104 4.36 12.24 15.28
CA LEU A 104 5.72 12.02 15.77
C LEU A 104 6.55 11.13 14.82
N TRP A 105 5.92 10.22 14.12
CA TRP A 105 6.58 9.24 13.26
C TRP A 105 6.49 9.56 11.77
N SER A 106 5.66 10.53 11.37
CA SER A 106 5.48 10.89 9.96
C SER A 106 6.78 11.31 9.28
N VAL A 107 7.59 12.15 9.93
CA VAL A 107 8.88 12.61 9.39
C VAL A 107 9.95 11.53 9.42
N PRO A 108 10.17 10.81 10.54
CA PRO A 108 11.14 9.72 10.57
C PRO A 108 10.89 8.64 9.49
N LEU A 109 9.63 8.26 9.29
CA LEU A 109 9.26 7.24 8.31
C LEU A 109 9.00 7.79 6.90
N ALA A 110 9.06 9.10 6.72
CA ALA A 110 8.64 9.78 5.48
C ALA A 110 7.23 9.32 5.03
N ALA A 111 6.32 9.14 5.99
CA ALA A 111 5.00 8.57 5.79
C ALA A 111 3.89 9.62 5.88
N GLU A 112 2.86 9.46 5.05
CA GLU A 112 1.62 10.20 5.16
C GLU A 112 0.75 9.60 6.27
N VAL A 113 -0.03 10.45 6.98
CA VAL A 113 -0.83 10.02 8.13
C VAL A 113 -2.28 9.81 7.74
N ILE A 114 -2.83 8.66 8.06
CA ILE A 114 -4.26 8.33 7.92
C ILE A 114 -4.85 8.14 9.32
N VAL A 115 -5.72 9.06 9.71
CA VAL A 115 -6.40 8.99 11.01
C VAL A 115 -7.76 8.32 10.86
N LEU A 116 -7.98 7.26 11.60
CA LEU A 116 -9.22 6.49 11.57
C LEU A 116 -10.13 6.89 12.74
N PRO A 117 -11.44 6.89 12.56
CA PRO A 117 -12.20 6.42 11.38
C PRO A 117 -12.37 7.44 10.25
N GLU A 118 -12.06 8.72 10.45
CA GLU A 118 -12.34 9.81 9.51
C GLU A 118 -11.60 9.63 8.17
N GLY A 119 -10.40 9.08 8.21
CA GLY A 119 -9.55 8.83 7.04
C GLY A 119 -9.95 7.64 6.16
N ARG A 120 -11.09 6.96 6.42
CA ARG A 120 -11.51 5.78 5.63
C ARG A 120 -11.62 6.05 4.13
N ALA A 121 -12.20 7.20 3.77
CA ALA A 121 -12.33 7.57 2.36
C ALA A 121 -10.95 7.75 1.70
N TRP A 122 -10.00 8.32 2.43
CA TRP A 122 -8.64 8.48 1.96
C TRP A 122 -7.90 7.13 1.87
N LEU A 123 -8.04 6.26 2.87
CA LEU A 123 -7.52 4.89 2.84
C LEU A 123 -7.99 4.16 1.57
N SER A 124 -9.29 4.20 1.27
CA SER A 124 -9.84 3.60 0.05
C SER A 124 -9.27 4.23 -1.23
N SER A 125 -9.04 5.54 -1.25
CA SER A 125 -8.43 6.24 -2.39
C SER A 125 -6.96 5.86 -2.58
N VAL A 126 -6.21 5.68 -1.50
CA VAL A 126 -4.82 5.20 -1.52
C VAL A 126 -4.76 3.79 -2.10
N LEU A 127 -5.60 2.90 -1.58
CA LEU A 127 -5.68 1.51 -2.04
C LEU A 127 -6.11 1.42 -3.51
N ALA A 128 -7.09 2.22 -3.95
CA ALA A 128 -7.50 2.25 -5.35
C ALA A 128 -6.35 2.65 -6.30
N ARG A 129 -5.48 3.57 -5.85
CA ARG A 129 -4.27 3.93 -6.61
C ARG A 129 -3.18 2.87 -6.55
N SER A 130 -3.15 2.05 -5.50
CA SER A 130 -2.19 0.95 -5.37
C SER A 130 -2.53 -0.22 -6.29
N GLY A 131 -3.80 -0.60 -6.39
CA GLY A 131 -4.27 -1.67 -7.28
C GLY A 131 -4.30 -1.29 -8.76
N ALA A 132 -4.17 -0.01 -9.06
CA ALA A 132 -3.84 0.45 -10.41
C ALA A 132 -2.36 0.17 -10.76
N GLY A 133 -1.75 -0.83 -10.11
CA GLY A 133 -0.34 -1.23 -10.18
C GLY A 133 0.22 -1.68 -11.52
N GLY A 134 -0.46 -1.38 -12.60
CA GLY A 134 0.22 -1.18 -13.87
C GLY A 134 1.03 0.12 -13.78
N THR A 135 2.31 0.08 -14.04
CA THR A 135 3.10 1.27 -14.39
C THR A 135 2.44 1.92 -15.59
N GLY A 136 1.43 2.75 -15.33
CA GLY A 136 0.70 3.46 -16.37
C GLY A 136 1.72 4.27 -17.18
N ARG A 137 1.88 3.94 -18.46
CA ARG A 137 2.72 4.71 -19.37
C ARG A 137 1.88 5.82 -19.95
N ILE A 138 2.28 7.05 -19.72
CA ILE A 138 1.71 8.20 -20.43
C ILE A 138 2.54 8.39 -21.70
N THR A 139 1.88 8.35 -22.84
CA THR A 139 2.49 8.67 -24.13
C THR A 139 1.82 9.95 -24.65
N ALA A 140 2.56 11.04 -24.69
CA ALA A 140 2.11 12.28 -25.29
C ALA A 140 2.51 12.32 -26.77
N VAL A 141 1.55 12.64 -27.63
CA VAL A 141 1.79 12.83 -29.08
C VAL A 141 1.55 14.30 -29.42
N LEU A 142 2.60 14.98 -29.83
CA LEU A 142 2.58 16.40 -30.15
C LEU A 142 2.82 16.59 -31.64
N GLY A 143 1.96 17.32 -32.30
CA GLY A 143 2.16 17.73 -33.70
C GLY A 143 2.98 19.02 -33.77
N GLY A 144 3.98 19.08 -34.66
CA GLY A 144 4.76 20.30 -34.91
C GLY A 144 3.99 21.37 -35.67
N SER A 145 2.87 21.02 -36.34
CA SER A 145 1.94 21.92 -37.04
C SER A 145 0.56 21.29 -37.11
N GLY A 146 -0.47 22.07 -37.43
CA GLY A 146 -1.83 21.55 -37.60
C GLY A 146 -1.90 20.54 -38.76
N GLY A 147 -2.74 19.51 -38.62
CA GLY A 147 -3.03 18.53 -39.67
C GLY A 147 -1.93 17.48 -39.93
N VAL A 148 -0.87 17.40 -39.11
CA VAL A 148 0.23 16.41 -39.28
C VAL A 148 -0.11 14.98 -38.84
N GLY A 149 -1.37 14.73 -38.41
CA GLY A 149 -1.83 13.38 -38.06
C GLY A 149 -1.52 12.97 -36.62
N ALA A 150 -1.27 13.91 -35.71
CA ALA A 150 -0.98 13.61 -34.31
C ALA A 150 -2.10 12.81 -33.64
N SER A 151 -3.36 13.24 -33.77
CA SER A 151 -4.52 12.51 -33.20
C SER A 151 -4.71 11.15 -33.86
N THR A 152 -4.45 11.02 -35.17
CA THR A 152 -4.49 9.72 -35.86
C THR A 152 -3.44 8.77 -35.34
N LEU A 153 -2.22 9.26 -35.11
CA LEU A 153 -1.13 8.46 -34.53
C LEU A 153 -1.46 8.05 -33.09
N ALA A 154 -1.98 9.00 -32.27
CA ALA A 154 -2.40 8.71 -30.90
C ALA A 154 -3.47 7.63 -30.83
N ALA A 155 -4.50 7.73 -31.69
CA ALA A 155 -5.55 6.73 -31.82
C ALA A 155 -4.99 5.35 -32.25
N GLY A 156 -4.10 5.33 -33.22
CA GLY A 156 -3.44 4.10 -33.69
C GLY A 156 -2.60 3.42 -32.61
N LEU A 157 -1.88 4.20 -31.81
CA LEU A 157 -1.09 3.68 -30.68
C LEU A 157 -2.01 3.13 -29.58
N ALA A 158 -3.08 3.83 -29.23
CA ALA A 158 -4.07 3.38 -28.26
C ALA A 158 -4.72 2.05 -28.71
N TRP A 159 -5.16 1.99 -29.97
CA TRP A 159 -5.74 0.76 -30.52
C TRP A 159 -4.76 -0.41 -30.53
N ARG A 160 -3.52 -0.17 -30.90
CA ARG A 160 -2.45 -1.20 -30.88
C ARG A 160 -2.13 -1.70 -29.49
N ALA A 161 -2.17 -0.83 -28.48
CA ALA A 161 -1.98 -1.22 -27.09
C ALA A 161 -3.17 -2.05 -26.57
N ALA A 162 -4.40 -1.64 -26.87
CA ALA A 162 -5.61 -2.39 -26.52
C ALA A 162 -5.64 -3.81 -27.11
N GLN A 163 -5.12 -4.00 -28.33
CA GLN A 163 -4.97 -5.34 -28.93
C GLN A 163 -3.97 -6.26 -28.21
N ARG A 164 -3.19 -5.72 -27.27
CA ARG A 164 -2.24 -6.45 -26.43
C ARG A 164 -2.73 -6.59 -24.99
N ASP A 165 -4.05 -6.57 -24.79
CA ASP A 165 -4.72 -6.65 -23.49
C ASP A 165 -4.33 -5.55 -22.48
N ALA A 166 -3.77 -4.42 -22.98
CA ALA A 166 -3.50 -3.26 -22.12
C ALA A 166 -4.77 -2.42 -21.93
N SER A 167 -5.05 -2.02 -20.69
CA SER A 167 -6.07 -0.98 -20.42
C SER A 167 -5.56 0.37 -20.93
N VAL A 168 -6.27 0.99 -21.85
CA VAL A 168 -5.86 2.23 -22.51
C VAL A 168 -6.95 3.29 -22.40
N VAL A 169 -6.54 4.51 -22.05
CA VAL A 169 -7.38 5.71 -22.13
C VAL A 169 -6.74 6.65 -23.13
N LEU A 170 -7.49 7.05 -24.16
CA LEU A 170 -7.10 8.10 -25.08
C LEU A 170 -7.79 9.40 -24.66
N VAL A 171 -7.00 10.44 -24.47
CA VAL A 171 -7.48 11.80 -24.18
C VAL A 171 -7.04 12.70 -25.34
N ASP A 172 -8.01 13.41 -25.97
CA ASP A 172 -7.78 14.36 -27.08
C ASP A 172 -8.32 15.75 -26.70
#